data_bf82473d2725b08ac4eb968dfd4800fb
#
_entry.id   bf82473d2725b08ac4eb968dfd4800fb
#
_cell.length_a   1.000
_cell.length_b   1.000
_cell.length_c   1.000
_cell.angle_alpha   90.00
_cell.angle_beta   90.00
_cell.angle_gamma   90.00
#
_symmetry.space_group_name_H-M   'P 1'
#
loop_
_entity.id
_entity.type
_entity.pdbx_description
1 polymer ?
#
loop_
_entity_poly.entity_id
_entity_poly.type
_entity_poly.pdbx_seq_one_letter_code
_entity_poly.pdbx_strand_id
1 'polypeptide(L)'
;MKIKIVNIVILLATLVGTLICLSYMPDVVPVHFDIHGVADRWGSKYENLLMPGCMAAMIALWFGIDAGFRKTIKQSTDEKAVAEAKANIKVLNVTFTAVSVMFTFLNFSILYMCASQIDGFVG
;
A
#
# COMPACT_ATOMS: atom_id res chain seq x y z
N MET A 1 -6.50 1.96 -17.80
CA MET A 1 -6.75 3.26 -17.15
C MET A 1 -7.59 3.15 -15.88
N LYS A 2 -8.71 2.43 -15.94
CA LYS A 2 -9.60 2.28 -14.76
C LYS A 2 -8.90 1.65 -13.58
N ILE A 3 -8.05 0.64 -13.80
CA ILE A 3 -7.37 -0.06 -12.71
C ILE A 3 -6.37 0.85 -11.98
N LYS A 4 -5.74 1.78 -12.68
CA LYS A 4 -4.85 2.77 -12.07
C LYS A 4 -5.62 3.72 -11.16
N ILE A 5 -6.79 4.17 -11.61
CA ILE A 5 -7.66 5.05 -10.83
C ILE A 5 -8.12 4.32 -9.57
N VAL A 6 -8.53 3.05 -9.69
CA VAL A 6 -8.93 2.22 -8.55
C VAL A 6 -7.80 2.15 -7.52
N ASN A 7 -6.57 1.92 -7.96
CA ASN A 7 -5.43 1.82 -7.04
C ASN A 7 -5.11 3.15 -6.38
N ILE A 8 -5.23 4.27 -7.09
CA ILE A 8 -5.05 5.59 -6.50
C ILE A 8 -6.13 5.86 -5.44
N VAL A 9 -7.38 5.49 -5.72
CA VAL A 9 -8.47 5.63 -4.75
C VAL A 9 -8.20 4.78 -3.51
N ILE A 10 -7.74 3.53 -3.69
CA ILE A 10 -7.36 2.66 -2.57
C ILE A 10 -6.26 3.31 -1.73
N LEU A 11 -5.22 3.85 -2.38
CA LEU A 11 -4.11 4.52 -1.68
C LEU A 11 -4.62 5.73 -0.90
N LEU A 12 -5.41 6.58 -1.51
CA LEU A 12 -5.95 7.78 -0.85
C LEU A 12 -6.86 7.42 0.31
N ALA A 13 -7.72 6.42 0.14
CA ALA A 13 -8.59 5.94 1.21
C ALA A 13 -7.78 5.38 2.37
N THR A 14 -6.73 4.61 2.07
CA THR A 14 -5.83 4.05 3.09
C THR A 14 -5.11 5.15 3.83
N LEU A 15 -4.58 6.14 3.13
CA LEU A 15 -3.88 7.26 3.74
C LEU A 15 -4.81 8.09 4.62
N VAL A 16 -5.98 8.46 4.11
CA VAL A 16 -6.96 9.25 4.87
C VAL A 16 -7.43 8.47 6.10
N GLY A 17 -7.77 7.18 5.94
CA GLY A 17 -8.17 6.33 7.06
C GLY A 17 -7.08 6.23 8.11
N THR A 18 -5.83 6.09 7.70
CA THR A 18 -4.68 6.05 8.61
C THR A 18 -4.55 7.37 9.37
N LEU A 19 -4.63 8.51 8.68
CA LEU A 19 -4.53 9.83 9.32
C LEU A 19 -5.67 10.05 10.32
N ILE A 20 -6.88 9.63 9.99
CA ILE A 20 -8.01 9.71 10.90
C ILE A 20 -7.74 8.88 12.16
N CYS A 21 -7.27 7.65 12.00
CA CYS A 21 -6.92 6.79 13.13
C CYS A 21 -5.84 7.42 14.00
N LEU A 22 -4.80 8.00 13.38
CA LEU A 22 -3.70 8.63 14.12
C LEU A 22 -4.18 9.84 14.93
N SER A 23 -5.20 10.55 14.46
CA SER A 23 -5.71 11.72 15.16
C SER A 23 -6.33 11.36 16.52
N TYR A 24 -6.74 10.12 16.72
CA TYR A 24 -7.29 9.62 17.97
C TYR A 24 -6.26 8.91 18.84
N MET A 25 -5.02 8.79 18.37
CA MET A 25 -3.98 8.06 19.09
C MET A 25 -3.07 9.01 19.86
N PRO A 26 -2.50 8.57 21.01
CA PRO A 26 -1.44 9.33 21.69
C PRO A 26 -0.17 9.35 20.84
N ASP A 27 0.76 10.23 21.16
CA ASP A 27 2.00 10.40 20.40
C ASP A 27 2.88 9.15 20.42
N VAL A 28 2.87 8.40 21.52
CA VAL A 28 3.64 7.17 21.67
C VAL A 28 2.68 5.98 21.62
N VAL A 29 2.92 5.07 20.70
CA VAL A 29 2.06 3.91 20.45
C VAL A 29 2.92 2.66 20.28
N PRO A 30 2.33 1.44 20.41
CA PRO A 30 3.04 0.21 20.04
C PRO A 30 3.34 0.22 18.54
N VAL A 31 4.61 -0.06 18.17
CA VAL A 31 5.03 -0.07 16.76
C VAL A 31 5.59 -1.42 16.33
N HIS A 32 5.79 -2.32 17.27
CA HIS A 32 6.23 -3.68 16.97
C HIS A 32 5.58 -4.65 17.95
N PHE A 33 5.23 -5.84 17.45
CA PHE A 33 4.54 -6.86 18.23
C PHE A 33 5.32 -8.15 18.17
N ASP A 34 5.28 -8.93 19.25
CA ASP A 34 5.90 -10.24 19.29
C ASP A 34 4.99 -11.29 18.62
N ILE A 35 5.46 -12.54 18.62
CA ILE A 35 4.73 -13.66 18.00
C ILE A 35 3.34 -13.88 18.63
N HIS A 36 3.15 -13.41 19.86
CA HIS A 36 1.88 -13.55 20.58
C HIS A 36 0.97 -12.32 20.40
N GLY A 37 1.38 -11.35 19.59
CA GLY A 37 0.61 -10.13 19.35
C GLY A 37 0.71 -9.12 20.48
N VAL A 38 1.68 -9.28 21.39
CA VAL A 38 1.91 -8.34 22.48
C VAL A 38 2.96 -7.32 22.05
N ALA A 39 2.71 -6.04 22.36
CA ALA A 39 3.62 -4.98 22.01
C ALA A 39 4.98 -5.16 22.68
N ASP A 40 6.06 -5.18 21.90
CA ASP A 40 7.43 -5.31 22.42
C ASP A 40 8.30 -4.08 22.09
N ARG A 41 7.78 -3.13 21.33
CA ARG A 41 8.45 -1.85 21.08
C ARG A 41 7.40 -0.75 20.92
N TRP A 42 7.68 0.40 21.48
CA TRP A 42 6.83 1.58 21.41
C TRP A 42 7.57 2.69 20.66
N GLY A 43 6.86 3.50 19.94
CA GLY A 43 7.44 4.60 19.18
C GLY A 43 6.40 5.63 18.78
N SER A 44 6.76 6.50 17.84
CA SER A 44 5.86 7.54 17.36
C SER A 44 4.67 6.94 16.59
N LYS A 45 3.48 7.49 16.82
CA LYS A 45 2.29 7.10 16.05
C LYS A 45 2.49 7.32 14.54
N TYR A 46 3.34 8.26 14.16
CA TYR A 46 3.60 8.58 12.75
C TYR A 46 4.39 7.49 12.03
N GLU A 47 4.99 6.54 12.74
CA GLU A 47 5.59 5.36 12.12
C GLU A 47 4.57 4.52 11.37
N ASN A 48 3.27 4.63 11.71
CA ASN A 48 2.19 3.97 10.99
C ASN A 48 1.98 4.51 9.57
N LEU A 49 2.56 5.65 9.24
CA LEU A 49 2.54 6.20 7.88
C LEU A 49 3.52 5.48 6.95
N LEU A 50 4.41 4.65 7.49
CA LEU A 50 5.37 3.89 6.68
C LEU A 50 4.66 2.99 5.67
N MET A 51 3.58 2.32 6.07
CA MET A 51 2.85 1.39 5.19
C MET A 51 2.19 2.13 4.01
N PRO A 52 1.38 3.20 4.23
CA PRO A 52 0.87 3.98 3.09
C PRO A 52 1.98 4.61 2.26
N GLY A 53 3.09 5.02 2.88
CA GLY A 53 4.25 5.55 2.16
C GLY A 53 4.86 4.52 1.23
N CYS A 54 5.00 3.27 1.69
CA CYS A 54 5.48 2.16 0.86
C CYS A 54 4.50 1.87 -0.29
N MET A 55 3.20 1.91 -0.04
CA MET A 55 2.19 1.75 -1.09
C MET A 55 2.34 2.83 -2.17
N ALA A 56 2.53 4.09 -1.76
CA ALA A 56 2.71 5.19 -2.71
C ALA A 56 3.95 4.98 -3.57
N ALA A 57 5.06 4.57 -2.96
CA ALA A 57 6.31 4.28 -3.67
C ALA A 57 6.13 3.13 -4.67
N MET A 58 5.43 2.08 -4.26
CA MET A 58 5.17 0.93 -5.13
C MET A 58 4.27 1.29 -6.31
N ILE A 59 3.24 2.11 -6.08
CA ILE A 59 2.34 2.55 -7.15
C ILE A 59 3.11 3.45 -8.14
N ALA A 60 3.98 4.31 -7.65
CA ALA A 60 4.82 5.15 -8.51
C ALA A 60 5.75 4.27 -9.37
N LEU A 61 6.36 3.26 -8.78
CA LEU A 61 7.20 2.31 -9.50
C LEU A 61 6.41 1.56 -10.58
N TRP A 62 5.21 1.09 -10.23
CA TRP A 62 4.33 0.43 -11.19
C TRP A 62 4.01 1.32 -12.38
N PHE A 63 3.64 2.56 -12.12
CA PHE A 63 3.30 3.51 -13.19
C PHE A 63 4.50 3.75 -14.12
N GLY A 64 5.72 3.82 -13.55
CA GLY A 64 6.94 3.95 -14.33
C GLY A 64 7.20 2.73 -15.22
N ILE A 65 7.07 1.53 -14.68
CA ILE A 65 7.25 0.28 -15.42
C ILE A 65 6.18 0.16 -16.52
N ASP A 66 4.93 0.44 -16.19
CA ASP A 66 3.82 0.41 -17.13
C ASP A 66 4.06 1.39 -18.30
N ALA A 67 4.53 2.59 -18.00
CA ALA A 67 4.86 3.58 -19.03
C ALA A 67 5.95 3.05 -19.97
N GLY A 68 6.95 2.34 -19.45
CA GLY A 68 8.00 1.73 -20.25
C GLY A 68 7.46 0.68 -21.22
N PHE A 69 6.56 -0.20 -20.76
CA PHE A 69 5.92 -1.19 -21.63
C PHE A 69 5.04 -0.53 -22.69
N ARG A 70 4.31 0.52 -22.33
CA ARG A 70 3.47 1.26 -23.29
C ARG A 70 4.29 1.96 -24.35
N LYS A 71 5.47 2.45 -23.98
CA LYS A 71 6.43 3.03 -24.93
C LYS A 71 6.88 1.98 -25.93
N THR A 72 7.20 0.76 -25.47
CA THR A 72 7.57 -0.36 -26.33
C THR A 72 6.44 -0.66 -27.33
N ILE A 73 5.18 -0.70 -26.87
CA ILE A 73 4.04 -0.96 -27.74
C ILE A 73 3.93 0.09 -28.85
N LYS A 74 4.18 1.36 -28.53
CA LYS A 74 4.08 2.46 -29.50
C LYS A 74 5.22 2.47 -30.50
N GLN A 75 6.43 2.11 -30.09
CA GLN A 75 7.64 2.30 -30.88
C GLN A 75 8.14 1.05 -31.59
N SER A 76 7.80 -0.12 -31.09
CA SER A 76 8.29 -1.39 -31.67
C SER A 76 7.46 -1.79 -32.88
N THR A 77 8.13 -2.29 -33.91
CA THR A 77 7.51 -2.94 -35.06
C THR A 77 7.50 -4.46 -34.94
N ASP A 78 8.15 -5.01 -33.92
CA ASP A 78 8.21 -6.44 -33.66
C ASP A 78 6.93 -6.89 -32.96
N GLU A 79 6.13 -7.69 -33.63
CA GLU A 79 4.85 -8.19 -33.11
C GLU A 79 5.02 -9.00 -31.81
N LYS A 80 6.11 -9.76 -31.71
CA LYS A 80 6.40 -10.56 -30.52
C LYS A 80 6.69 -9.66 -29.32
N ALA A 81 7.50 -8.62 -29.49
CA ALA A 81 7.84 -7.67 -28.44
C ALA A 81 6.60 -6.92 -27.95
N VAL A 82 5.72 -6.52 -28.88
CA VAL A 82 4.46 -5.84 -28.56
C VAL A 82 3.54 -6.78 -27.76
N ALA A 83 3.41 -8.03 -28.19
CA ALA A 83 2.57 -9.01 -27.50
C ALA A 83 3.07 -9.28 -26.08
N GLU A 84 4.37 -9.41 -25.90
CA GLU A 84 5.00 -9.61 -24.58
C GLU A 84 4.76 -8.40 -23.68
N ALA A 85 4.90 -7.18 -24.20
CA ALA A 85 4.67 -5.96 -23.44
C ALA A 85 3.22 -5.87 -22.96
N LYS A 86 2.25 -6.21 -23.84
CA LYS A 86 0.83 -6.22 -23.47
C LYS A 86 0.55 -7.25 -22.38
N ALA A 87 1.14 -8.43 -22.47
CA ALA A 87 0.99 -9.47 -21.44
C ALA A 87 1.59 -9.01 -20.11
N ASN A 88 2.75 -8.36 -20.14
CA ASN A 88 3.40 -7.84 -18.95
C ASN A 88 2.57 -6.74 -18.27
N ILE A 89 1.91 -5.88 -19.04
CA ILE A 89 0.99 -4.87 -18.50
C ILE A 89 -0.15 -5.54 -17.74
N LYS A 90 -0.73 -6.60 -18.30
CA LYS A 90 -1.80 -7.35 -17.62
C LYS A 90 -1.32 -7.93 -16.30
N VAL A 91 -0.14 -8.55 -16.30
CA VAL A 91 0.45 -9.13 -15.08
C VAL A 91 0.69 -8.05 -14.04
N LEU A 92 1.25 -6.89 -14.45
CA LEU A 92 1.47 -5.77 -13.54
C LEU A 92 0.16 -5.29 -12.92
N ASN A 93 -0.88 -5.12 -13.73
CA ASN A 93 -2.17 -4.64 -13.23
C ASN A 93 -2.72 -5.56 -12.14
N VAL A 94 -2.72 -6.87 -12.38
CA VAL A 94 -3.22 -7.85 -11.43
C VAL A 94 -2.33 -7.88 -10.18
N THR A 95 -1.02 -7.97 -10.38
CA THR A 95 -0.06 -8.10 -9.29
C THR A 95 -0.10 -6.90 -8.35
N PHE A 96 0.02 -5.69 -8.91
CA PHE A 96 0.05 -4.48 -8.07
C PHE A 96 -1.30 -4.18 -7.42
N THR A 97 -2.41 -4.53 -8.07
CA THR A 97 -3.72 -4.40 -7.45
C THR A 97 -3.86 -5.35 -6.26
N ALA A 98 -3.46 -6.60 -6.42
CA ALA A 98 -3.48 -7.58 -5.34
C ALA A 98 -2.60 -7.13 -4.17
N VAL A 99 -1.40 -6.62 -4.48
CA VAL A 99 -0.48 -6.12 -3.45
C VAL A 99 -1.06 -4.90 -2.74
N SER A 100 -1.70 -3.98 -3.47
CA SER A 100 -2.34 -2.80 -2.86
C SER A 100 -3.44 -3.21 -1.88
N VAL A 101 -4.28 -4.16 -2.25
CA VAL A 101 -5.34 -4.68 -1.37
C VAL A 101 -4.72 -5.33 -0.13
N MET A 102 -3.67 -6.13 -0.33
CA MET A 102 -2.97 -6.79 0.77
C MET A 102 -2.37 -5.77 1.74
N PHE A 103 -1.70 -4.74 1.22
CA PHE A 103 -1.11 -3.69 2.07
C PHE A 103 -2.19 -2.92 2.84
N THR A 104 -3.32 -2.64 2.21
CA THR A 104 -4.44 -1.97 2.88
C THR A 104 -4.95 -2.82 4.04
N PHE A 105 -5.15 -4.12 3.80
CA PHE A 105 -5.59 -5.05 4.84
C PHE A 105 -4.59 -5.11 5.98
N LEU A 106 -3.30 -5.26 5.67
CA LEU A 106 -2.24 -5.30 6.68
C LEU A 106 -2.14 -3.99 7.46
N ASN A 107 -2.27 -2.86 6.77
CA ASN A 107 -2.20 -1.55 7.41
C ASN A 107 -3.28 -1.39 8.48
N PHE A 108 -4.54 -1.70 8.15
CA PHE A 108 -5.63 -1.57 9.12
C PHE A 108 -5.59 -2.65 10.18
N SER A 109 -5.06 -3.83 9.88
CA SER A 109 -4.83 -4.86 10.90
C SER A 109 -3.79 -4.40 11.91
N ILE A 110 -2.71 -3.80 11.46
CA ILE A 110 -1.66 -3.26 12.34
C ILE A 110 -2.22 -2.10 13.17
N LEU A 111 -3.01 -1.21 12.57
CA LEU A 111 -3.65 -0.12 13.29
C LEU A 111 -4.61 -0.64 14.36
N TYR A 112 -5.35 -1.70 14.07
CA TYR A 112 -6.23 -2.34 15.04
C TYR A 112 -5.43 -2.92 16.20
N MET A 113 -4.34 -3.64 15.92
CA MET A 113 -3.48 -4.19 16.96
C MET A 113 -2.86 -3.08 17.80
N CYS A 114 -2.41 -2.01 17.15
CA CYS A 114 -1.87 -0.83 17.82
C CYS A 114 -2.92 -0.24 18.79
N ALA A 115 -4.12 -0.02 18.31
CA ALA A 115 -5.20 0.55 19.11
C ALA A 115 -5.59 -0.37 20.29
N SER A 116 -5.58 -1.68 20.07
CA SER A 116 -5.96 -2.65 21.11
C SER A 116 -4.99 -2.68 22.29
N GLN A 117 -3.75 -2.21 22.09
CA GLN A 117 -2.72 -2.18 23.13
C GLN A 117 -2.68 -0.83 23.88
N ILE A 118 -3.49 0.13 23.46
CA ILE A 118 -3.53 1.46 24.08
C ILE A 118 -4.66 1.48 25.12
N ASP A 119 -4.30 1.77 26.37
CA ASP A 119 -5.27 1.85 27.47
C ASP A 119 -6.31 2.95 27.19
N GLY A 120 -7.58 2.56 27.30
CA GLY A 120 -8.68 3.49 27.13
C GLY A 120 -9.04 3.83 25.69
N PHE A 121 -8.29 3.30 24.70
CA PHE A 121 -8.59 3.57 23.30
C PHE A 121 -9.74 2.71 22.77
N VAL A 122 -9.71 1.42 23.11
CA VAL A 122 -10.73 0.45 22.68
C VAL A 122 -11.71 0.13 23.81
N GLY A 123 -11.32 0.47 25.00
CA GLY A 123 -12.16 0.27 26.19
C GLY A 123 -13.39 1.10 26.22
#